data_3fe3f5d5746e1788433f908b69289981
#
_entry.id   3fe3f5d5746e1788433f908b69289981
#
_cell.length_a   1.000
_cell.length_b   1.000
_cell.length_c   1.000
_cell.angle_alpha   90.00
_cell.angle_beta   90.00
_cell.angle_gamma   90.00
#
_symmetry.space_group_name_H-M   'P 1'
#
loop_
_entity.id
_entity.type
_entity.pdbx_description
1 polymer ?
#
loop_
_entity_poly.entity_id
_entity_poly.type
_entity_poly.pdbx_seq_one_letter_code
_entity_poly.pdbx_strand_id
1 'polypeptide(L)'
;MEAAEPKKRFTIAIEDDVTHLSLPVSENPDTTPKGTHSCKFWGLGADGTVGANKNSIKIIGDNTDMYAQGYFAYDSKKSGGVTTSHLRFGEKPIKSTYLINQADFVACHNPSYVTKYKMVEDLKKGGIFLLNCSWDAAQLDEHLPGSMKRYIAQNDIQFYTIDATHIAKELGLGGRVNTILQAAFFKLSGIIPEEKAVQLMKDAATRSYGKKGEKIVAMNHAAIERGVAGTVKVEIPASWANAEDTVVETEVNTDRPELKKFVKEILEPASAQLGDQLPVSAFKDTADGTFPQGSAAFEKRGIAVDTPCWIPENCIQCNFCSYVCPHAVIRPFALTEEEAKNAPEGMKMKPMTGVPGMQFSVAISALDCTGCGSCANVCPGMKGEKALVMKPLETQAHEQEKFNYAHALPEKPEVAAKFKETTVKYGNQARGFYHPASRNHHTVLRTKGKSVDRKSVV
;
A
#
# COMPACT_ATOMS: atom_id res chain seq x y z
N MET A 1 22.17 -34.09 -13.33
CA MET A 1 22.22 -35.44 -13.98
C MET A 1 23.56 -36.15 -13.80
N GLU A 2 24.56 -35.43 -13.28
CA GLU A 2 25.91 -36.00 -13.08
C GLU A 2 26.21 -36.44 -11.64
N ALA A 3 25.20 -36.45 -10.76
CA ALA A 3 25.37 -36.92 -9.40
C ALA A 3 25.59 -38.46 -9.39
N ALA A 4 26.59 -38.93 -8.60
CA ALA A 4 26.87 -40.36 -8.44
C ALA A 4 25.64 -41.17 -7.95
N GLU A 5 24.81 -40.50 -7.12
CA GLU A 5 23.51 -41.01 -6.67
C GLU A 5 22.42 -39.96 -6.92
N PRO A 6 21.70 -40.03 -8.06
CA PRO A 6 20.66 -39.06 -8.36
C PRO A 6 19.45 -39.22 -7.44
N LYS A 7 18.99 -38.11 -6.86
CA LYS A 7 17.76 -38.09 -6.06
C LYS A 7 16.55 -38.42 -6.94
N LYS A 8 15.73 -39.38 -6.55
CA LYS A 8 14.50 -39.77 -7.25
C LYS A 8 13.38 -38.68 -7.07
N ARG A 9 13.40 -37.96 -5.97
CA ARG A 9 12.49 -36.84 -5.64
C ARG A 9 13.34 -35.70 -5.15
N PHE A 10 13.09 -34.52 -5.64
CA PHE A 10 13.79 -33.31 -5.24
C PHE A 10 12.92 -32.08 -5.43
N THR A 11 13.25 -31.01 -4.72
CA THR A 11 12.73 -29.65 -4.91
C THR A 11 13.86 -28.73 -5.35
N ILE A 12 13.51 -27.55 -5.87
CA ILE A 12 14.45 -26.49 -6.25
C ILE A 12 13.93 -25.17 -5.68
N ALA A 13 14.83 -24.30 -5.26
CA ALA A 13 14.53 -22.96 -4.73
C ALA A 13 13.63 -22.96 -3.47
N ILE A 14 13.74 -24.02 -2.66
CA ILE A 14 13.12 -24.13 -1.35
C ILE A 14 14.22 -24.44 -0.34
N GLU A 15 14.24 -23.74 0.78
CA GLU A 15 15.12 -24.04 1.90
C GLU A 15 14.51 -25.19 2.72
N ASP A 16 14.78 -26.43 2.28
CA ASP A 16 14.26 -27.63 2.90
C ASP A 16 15.22 -28.16 3.96
N ASP A 17 15.11 -27.66 5.15
CA ASP A 17 15.86 -28.06 6.36
C ASP A 17 15.21 -29.24 7.11
N VAL A 18 14.09 -29.77 6.59
CA VAL A 18 13.35 -30.89 7.18
C VAL A 18 13.63 -32.20 6.44
N THR A 19 13.43 -32.25 5.13
CA THR A 19 13.62 -33.48 4.35
C THR A 19 14.93 -33.49 3.53
N HIS A 20 15.59 -32.34 3.41
CA HIS A 20 16.84 -32.13 2.67
C HIS A 20 16.77 -32.60 1.21
N LEU A 21 15.59 -32.49 0.60
CA LEU A 21 15.37 -32.87 -0.80
C LEU A 21 15.71 -31.76 -1.79
N SER A 22 15.87 -30.54 -1.34
CA SER A 22 16.24 -29.42 -2.22
C SER A 22 17.63 -29.61 -2.82
N LEU A 23 17.73 -29.34 -4.11
CA LEU A 23 19.01 -29.26 -4.80
C LEU A 23 19.60 -27.85 -4.57
N PRO A 24 20.93 -27.78 -4.35
CA PRO A 24 21.58 -26.48 -4.26
C PRO A 24 21.49 -25.74 -5.61
N VAL A 25 21.17 -24.45 -5.56
CA VAL A 25 21.21 -23.56 -6.71
C VAL A 25 22.47 -22.73 -6.61
N SER A 26 23.48 -23.07 -7.40
CA SER A 26 24.79 -22.39 -7.41
C SER A 26 24.81 -21.18 -8.34
N GLU A 27 23.96 -21.15 -9.36
CA GLU A 27 23.90 -20.10 -10.37
C GLU A 27 22.45 -19.73 -10.67
N ASN A 28 22.21 -18.44 -10.88
CA ASN A 28 20.93 -17.91 -11.35
C ASN A 28 21.15 -17.23 -12.70
N PRO A 29 21.23 -17.99 -13.81
CA PRO A 29 21.55 -17.42 -15.11
C PRO A 29 20.41 -16.52 -15.64
N ASP A 30 20.76 -15.38 -16.21
CA ASP A 30 19.81 -14.59 -16.98
C ASP A 30 19.52 -15.28 -18.32
N THR A 31 18.35 -15.87 -18.41
CA THR A 31 17.87 -16.54 -19.63
C THR A 31 17.02 -15.62 -20.51
N THR A 32 16.96 -14.35 -20.18
CA THR A 32 16.24 -13.33 -20.97
C THR A 32 16.94 -13.14 -22.33
N PRO A 33 16.24 -13.23 -23.45
CA PRO A 33 16.83 -13.00 -24.76
C PRO A 33 17.48 -11.62 -24.86
N LYS A 34 18.68 -11.55 -25.45
CA LYS A 34 19.36 -10.27 -25.70
C LYS A 34 18.45 -9.32 -26.50
N GLY A 35 18.41 -8.05 -26.11
CA GLY A 35 17.54 -7.03 -26.72
C GLY A 35 16.11 -7.05 -26.15
N THR A 36 15.86 -7.77 -25.07
CA THR A 36 14.61 -7.68 -24.32
C THR A 36 14.73 -6.66 -23.21
N HIS A 37 13.82 -5.69 -23.18
CA HIS A 37 13.66 -4.75 -22.06
C HIS A 37 12.72 -5.35 -21.03
N SER A 38 13.19 -5.50 -19.80
CA SER A 38 12.45 -6.04 -18.67
C SER A 38 12.09 -4.91 -17.69
N CYS A 39 10.80 -4.69 -17.47
CA CYS A 39 10.29 -3.60 -16.66
C CYS A 39 9.39 -4.13 -15.54
N LYS A 40 9.59 -3.64 -14.31
CA LYS A 40 8.81 -4.05 -13.13
C LYS A 40 8.17 -2.83 -12.47
N PHE A 41 6.87 -2.94 -12.12
CA PHE A 41 6.12 -1.82 -11.55
C PHE A 41 5.45 -2.27 -10.26
N TRP A 42 5.70 -1.54 -9.20
CA TRP A 42 5.10 -1.72 -7.89
C TRP A 42 4.00 -0.69 -7.68
N GLY A 43 2.77 -1.14 -7.65
CA GLY A 43 1.59 -0.30 -7.51
C GLY A 43 0.69 -0.72 -6.35
N LEU A 44 -0.21 0.16 -5.98
CA LEU A 44 -1.26 -0.11 -5.00
C LEU A 44 -2.51 -0.62 -5.72
N GLY A 45 -3.15 -1.63 -5.17
CA GLY A 45 -4.42 -2.13 -5.70
C GLY A 45 -5.45 -0.99 -5.84
N ALA A 46 -6.04 -0.87 -7.02
CA ALA A 46 -6.99 0.16 -7.42
C ALA A 46 -6.39 1.56 -7.74
N ASP A 47 -5.06 1.75 -7.75
CA ASP A 47 -4.41 3.00 -8.17
C ASP A 47 -4.38 3.23 -9.69
N GLY A 48 -4.73 2.21 -10.47
CA GLY A 48 -4.74 2.24 -11.93
C GLY A 48 -3.44 1.78 -12.60
N THR A 49 -2.41 1.41 -11.84
CA THR A 49 -1.11 0.93 -12.36
C THR A 49 -1.26 -0.22 -13.35
N VAL A 50 -2.02 -1.25 -12.99
CA VAL A 50 -2.25 -2.41 -13.88
C VAL A 50 -2.92 -2.00 -15.19
N GLY A 51 -3.89 -1.08 -15.14
CA GLY A 51 -4.57 -0.54 -16.33
C GLY A 51 -3.61 0.22 -17.24
N ALA A 52 -2.76 1.08 -16.68
CA ALA A 52 -1.74 1.81 -17.42
C ALA A 52 -0.72 0.86 -18.07
N ASN A 53 -0.27 -0.16 -17.34
CA ASN A 53 0.68 -1.14 -17.85
C ASN A 53 0.10 -2.00 -18.98
N LYS A 54 -1.18 -2.41 -18.89
CA LYS A 54 -1.90 -3.04 -20.01
C LYS A 54 -1.98 -2.14 -21.24
N ASN A 55 -2.21 -0.84 -21.01
CA ASN A 55 -2.20 0.14 -22.09
C ASN A 55 -0.79 0.32 -22.71
N SER A 56 0.26 0.30 -21.90
CA SER A 56 1.65 0.36 -22.37
C SER A 56 2.00 -0.83 -23.27
N ILE A 57 1.63 -2.05 -22.85
CA ILE A 57 1.80 -3.26 -23.67
C ILE A 57 1.11 -3.09 -25.03
N LYS A 58 -0.12 -2.58 -25.02
CA LYS A 58 -0.89 -2.38 -26.24
C LYS A 58 -0.28 -1.29 -27.13
N ILE A 59 0.15 -0.15 -26.55
CA ILE A 59 0.81 0.92 -27.30
C ILE A 59 2.07 0.40 -27.98
N ILE A 60 2.92 -0.35 -27.28
CA ILE A 60 4.18 -0.87 -27.83
C ILE A 60 3.89 -1.96 -28.88
N GLY A 61 3.04 -2.94 -28.53
CA GLY A 61 2.74 -4.07 -29.42
C GLY A 61 2.01 -3.68 -30.71
N ASP A 62 1.09 -2.70 -30.64
CA ASP A 62 0.32 -2.27 -31.81
C ASP A 62 1.09 -1.29 -32.73
N ASN A 63 2.18 -0.65 -32.23
CA ASN A 63 2.84 0.45 -32.96
C ASN A 63 4.36 0.24 -33.16
N THR A 64 4.86 -0.94 -32.84
CA THR A 64 6.25 -1.35 -33.09
C THR A 64 6.27 -2.82 -33.56
N ASP A 65 7.41 -3.26 -34.10
CA ASP A 65 7.63 -4.67 -34.40
C ASP A 65 8.06 -5.51 -33.21
N MET A 66 7.98 -4.96 -31.99
CA MET A 66 8.36 -5.65 -30.78
C MET A 66 7.30 -6.63 -30.33
N TYR A 67 7.74 -7.79 -29.86
CA TYR A 67 6.92 -8.68 -29.05
C TYR A 67 6.76 -8.08 -27.64
N ALA A 68 5.56 -8.18 -27.08
CA ALA A 68 5.23 -7.65 -25.78
C ALA A 68 4.61 -8.74 -24.90
N GLN A 69 5.07 -8.84 -23.66
CA GLN A 69 4.54 -9.77 -22.66
C GLN A 69 4.23 -8.98 -21.38
N GLY A 70 3.12 -9.31 -20.73
CA GLY A 70 2.77 -8.77 -19.42
C GLY A 70 2.24 -9.85 -18.50
N TYR A 71 2.74 -9.84 -17.26
CA TYR A 71 2.22 -10.65 -16.17
C TYR A 71 1.93 -9.73 -14.98
N PHE A 72 0.79 -9.95 -14.33
CA PHE A 72 0.33 -9.11 -13.22
C PHE A 72 0.12 -9.97 -11.99
N ALA A 73 0.98 -9.78 -10.99
CA ALA A 73 0.85 -10.40 -9.69
C ALA A 73 0.03 -9.50 -8.76
N TYR A 74 -0.86 -10.12 -8.00
CA TYR A 74 -1.73 -9.44 -7.06
C TYR A 74 -1.54 -10.03 -5.66
N ASP A 75 -1.53 -9.18 -4.66
CA ASP A 75 -1.64 -9.61 -3.27
C ASP A 75 -3.02 -10.24 -3.02
N SER A 76 -3.09 -11.17 -2.10
CA SER A 76 -4.35 -11.77 -1.62
C SER A 76 -5.28 -10.79 -0.89
N LYS A 77 -4.75 -9.66 -0.44
CA LYS A 77 -5.53 -8.61 0.25
C LYS A 77 -6.41 -7.86 -0.75
N LYS A 78 -7.71 -7.82 -0.47
CA LYS A 78 -8.72 -7.21 -1.37
C LYS A 78 -8.61 -5.69 -1.47
N SER A 79 -8.15 -5.02 -0.43
CA SER A 79 -8.08 -3.56 -0.37
C SER A 79 -6.67 -3.12 -0.05
N GLY A 80 -6.11 -2.28 -0.92
CA GLY A 80 -4.77 -1.73 -0.75
C GLY A 80 -3.67 -2.80 -0.75
N GLY A 81 -3.88 -3.94 -1.42
CA GLY A 81 -2.84 -4.93 -1.66
C GLY A 81 -1.82 -4.41 -2.67
N VAL A 82 -0.58 -4.88 -2.56
CA VAL A 82 0.44 -4.58 -3.55
C VAL A 82 0.13 -5.27 -4.88
N THR A 83 0.38 -4.59 -5.97
CA THR A 83 0.36 -5.17 -7.32
C THR A 83 1.74 -5.05 -7.93
N THR A 84 2.22 -6.13 -8.51
CA THR A 84 3.50 -6.12 -9.23
C THR A 84 3.24 -6.48 -10.70
N SER A 85 3.57 -5.54 -11.59
CA SER A 85 3.44 -5.77 -13.03
C SER A 85 4.81 -6.07 -13.60
N HIS A 86 4.93 -7.15 -14.36
CA HIS A 86 6.13 -7.59 -15.05
C HIS A 86 5.91 -7.45 -16.55
N LEU A 87 6.62 -6.53 -17.19
CA LEU A 87 6.49 -6.27 -18.63
C LEU A 87 7.82 -6.59 -19.34
N ARG A 88 7.74 -7.28 -20.47
CA ARG A 88 8.88 -7.52 -21.34
C ARG A 88 8.57 -7.07 -22.76
N PHE A 89 9.53 -6.42 -23.38
CA PHE A 89 9.45 -5.94 -24.75
C PHE A 89 10.73 -6.31 -25.49
N GLY A 90 10.64 -6.87 -26.68
CA GLY A 90 11.83 -7.29 -27.41
C GLY A 90 11.56 -7.62 -28.88
N GLU A 91 12.62 -7.59 -29.70
CA GLU A 91 12.55 -7.89 -31.13
C GLU A 91 12.36 -9.39 -31.42
N LYS A 92 12.58 -10.23 -30.43
CA LYS A 92 12.43 -11.70 -30.57
C LYS A 92 11.22 -12.18 -29.76
N PRO A 93 10.60 -13.31 -30.16
CA PRO A 93 9.49 -13.90 -29.41
C PRO A 93 9.86 -14.14 -27.95
N ILE A 94 9.05 -13.63 -27.04
CA ILE A 94 9.25 -13.74 -25.59
C ILE A 94 8.58 -15.04 -25.12
N LYS A 95 9.38 -15.98 -24.67
CA LYS A 95 8.93 -17.29 -24.15
C LYS A 95 9.16 -17.44 -22.65
N SER A 96 9.45 -16.34 -21.94
CA SER A 96 9.73 -16.30 -20.50
C SER A 96 8.44 -16.50 -19.72
N THR A 97 8.33 -17.63 -19.00
CA THR A 97 7.17 -17.97 -18.16
C THR A 97 7.37 -17.60 -16.68
N TYR A 98 8.52 -17.03 -16.34
CA TYR A 98 8.95 -16.65 -15.00
C TYR A 98 8.84 -15.15 -14.76
N LEU A 99 8.77 -14.77 -13.50
CA LEU A 99 8.74 -13.36 -13.07
C LEU A 99 10.07 -12.66 -13.38
N ILE A 100 10.04 -11.34 -13.52
CA ILE A 100 11.25 -10.54 -13.71
C ILE A 100 11.95 -10.40 -12.35
N ASN A 101 13.19 -10.85 -12.30
CA ASN A 101 14.14 -10.69 -11.20
C ASN A 101 15.42 -9.96 -11.64
N GLN A 102 15.54 -9.61 -12.92
CA GLN A 102 16.59 -8.78 -13.49
C GLN A 102 15.94 -7.77 -14.44
N ALA A 103 15.71 -6.56 -13.96
CA ALA A 103 14.97 -5.52 -14.64
C ALA A 103 15.91 -4.43 -15.18
N ASP A 104 15.57 -3.89 -16.33
CA ASP A 104 16.19 -2.68 -16.88
C ASP A 104 15.53 -1.41 -16.30
N PHE A 105 14.25 -1.54 -15.88
CA PHE A 105 13.46 -0.45 -15.32
C PHE A 105 12.59 -0.96 -14.17
N VAL A 106 12.62 -0.26 -13.03
CA VAL A 106 11.71 -0.49 -11.90
C VAL A 106 11.02 0.81 -11.54
N ALA A 107 9.70 0.79 -11.40
CA ALA A 107 8.92 1.91 -10.88
C ALA A 107 8.21 1.56 -9.58
N CYS A 108 8.27 2.45 -8.60
CA CYS A 108 7.51 2.39 -7.35
C CYS A 108 6.49 3.53 -7.34
N HIS A 109 5.21 3.19 -7.40
CA HIS A 109 4.12 4.15 -7.47
C HIS A 109 3.63 4.61 -6.09
N ASN A 110 3.99 3.90 -5.02
CA ASN A 110 3.64 4.27 -3.64
C ASN A 110 4.91 4.38 -2.79
N PRO A 111 5.26 5.57 -2.26
CA PRO A 111 6.49 5.78 -1.52
C PRO A 111 6.58 4.94 -0.23
N SER A 112 5.45 4.53 0.37
CA SER A 112 5.45 3.67 1.55
C SER A 112 6.04 2.27 1.30
N TYR A 113 6.29 1.91 0.06
CA TYR A 113 6.83 0.59 -0.30
C TYR A 113 8.34 0.48 -0.17
N VAL A 114 9.06 1.61 -0.16
CA VAL A 114 10.53 1.60 -0.10
C VAL A 114 11.09 0.95 1.17
N THR A 115 10.34 1.02 2.28
CA THR A 115 10.71 0.39 3.55
C THR A 115 10.18 -1.03 3.72
N LYS A 116 9.37 -1.53 2.76
CA LYS A 116 8.65 -2.80 2.90
C LYS A 116 9.11 -3.87 1.93
N TYR A 117 9.56 -3.48 0.75
CA TYR A 117 9.88 -4.41 -0.32
C TYR A 117 11.29 -4.15 -0.86
N LYS A 118 12.00 -5.23 -1.14
CA LYS A 118 13.32 -5.19 -1.76
C LYS A 118 13.20 -5.03 -3.29
N MET A 119 12.81 -3.85 -3.75
CA MET A 119 12.45 -3.64 -5.15
C MET A 119 13.61 -3.25 -6.06
N VAL A 120 14.63 -2.58 -5.53
CA VAL A 120 15.79 -2.15 -6.33
C VAL A 120 16.77 -3.27 -6.59
N GLU A 121 16.77 -4.32 -5.75
CA GLU A 121 17.61 -5.50 -5.93
C GLU A 121 17.30 -6.28 -7.21
N ASP A 122 16.13 -6.05 -7.81
CA ASP A 122 15.77 -6.59 -9.12
C ASP A 122 16.40 -5.83 -10.29
N LEU A 123 16.98 -4.64 -10.08
CA LEU A 123 17.58 -3.86 -11.15
C LEU A 123 18.95 -4.39 -11.57
N LYS A 124 19.18 -4.46 -12.86
CA LYS A 124 20.51 -4.65 -13.43
C LYS A 124 21.38 -3.42 -13.14
N LYS A 125 22.70 -3.61 -13.12
CA LYS A 125 23.64 -2.49 -13.03
C LYS A 125 23.37 -1.46 -14.14
N GLY A 126 23.29 -0.18 -13.76
CA GLY A 126 22.95 0.92 -14.67
C GLY A 126 21.47 1.03 -15.03
N GLY A 127 20.61 0.18 -14.44
CA GLY A 127 19.17 0.23 -14.63
C GLY A 127 18.52 1.50 -14.08
N ILE A 128 17.24 1.69 -14.39
CA ILE A 128 16.49 2.90 -14.03
C ILE A 128 15.52 2.60 -12.90
N PHE A 129 15.56 3.41 -11.83
CA PHE A 129 14.58 3.42 -10.75
C PHE A 129 13.75 4.70 -10.78
N LEU A 130 12.42 4.58 -10.83
CA LEU A 130 11.47 5.70 -10.73
C LEU A 130 10.64 5.58 -9.47
N LEU A 131 10.68 6.60 -8.60
CA LEU A 131 9.89 6.68 -7.37
C LEU A 131 8.86 7.81 -7.46
N ASN A 132 7.60 7.49 -7.22
CA ASN A 132 6.55 8.51 -7.04
C ASN A 132 6.57 9.01 -5.60
N CYS A 133 7.13 10.18 -5.38
CA CYS A 133 7.18 10.84 -4.08
C CYS A 133 7.33 12.37 -4.23
N SER A 134 7.02 13.10 -3.16
CA SER A 134 7.24 14.55 -3.04
C SER A 134 8.55 14.91 -2.33
N TRP A 135 9.40 13.93 -2.03
CA TRP A 135 10.58 14.09 -1.20
C TRP A 135 11.69 14.86 -1.92
N ASP A 136 12.27 15.83 -1.23
CA ASP A 136 13.51 16.47 -1.62
C ASP A 136 14.75 15.60 -1.31
N ALA A 137 15.94 16.08 -1.61
CA ALA A 137 17.17 15.32 -1.43
C ALA A 137 17.43 14.94 0.04
N ALA A 138 17.09 15.80 1.00
CA ALA A 138 17.26 15.53 2.43
C ALA A 138 16.25 14.49 2.91
N GLN A 139 15.01 14.60 2.47
CA GLN A 139 13.93 13.64 2.77
C GLN A 139 14.19 12.27 2.13
N LEU A 140 14.75 12.24 0.90
CA LEU A 140 15.18 10.98 0.28
C LEU A 140 16.26 10.29 1.13
N ASP A 141 17.21 11.04 1.66
CA ASP A 141 18.24 10.48 2.53
C ASP A 141 17.67 9.97 3.86
N GLU A 142 16.66 10.62 4.40
CA GLU A 142 15.97 10.20 5.62
C GLU A 142 15.09 8.96 5.43
N HIS A 143 14.31 8.93 4.35
CA HIS A 143 13.25 7.92 4.18
C HIS A 143 13.71 6.63 3.48
N LEU A 144 14.77 6.67 2.68
CA LEU A 144 15.26 5.48 1.99
C LEU A 144 16.08 4.58 2.93
N PRO A 145 15.80 3.26 2.96
CA PRO A 145 16.62 2.31 3.72
C PRO A 145 18.08 2.30 3.29
N GLY A 146 18.99 2.07 4.22
CA GLY A 146 20.42 1.98 3.93
C GLY A 146 20.77 0.95 2.87
N SER A 147 20.13 -0.24 2.91
CA SER A 147 20.28 -1.29 1.89
C SER A 147 19.91 -0.80 0.49
N MET A 148 18.79 -0.06 0.35
CA MET A 148 18.36 0.52 -0.93
C MET A 148 19.35 1.57 -1.42
N LYS A 149 19.81 2.47 -0.54
CA LYS A 149 20.83 3.50 -0.86
C LYS A 149 22.13 2.86 -1.35
N ARG A 150 22.63 1.86 -0.62
CA ARG A 150 23.83 1.10 -1.04
C ARG A 150 23.68 0.47 -2.40
N TYR A 151 22.54 -0.22 -2.63
CA TYR A 151 22.30 -0.87 -3.93
C TYR A 151 22.32 0.13 -5.08
N ILE A 152 21.62 1.27 -4.92
CA ILE A 152 21.55 2.34 -5.92
C ILE A 152 22.94 2.85 -6.25
N ALA A 153 23.75 3.17 -5.21
CA ALA A 153 25.07 3.76 -5.41
C ALA A 153 26.09 2.75 -5.97
N GLN A 154 26.08 1.50 -5.50
CA GLN A 154 27.07 0.47 -5.90
C GLN A 154 26.80 -0.12 -7.28
N ASN A 155 25.56 -0.03 -7.76
CA ASN A 155 25.15 -0.57 -9.07
C ASN A 155 24.89 0.49 -10.13
N ASP A 156 25.34 1.73 -9.90
CA ASP A 156 25.20 2.84 -10.86
C ASP A 156 23.74 3.07 -11.31
N ILE A 157 22.77 2.85 -10.41
CA ILE A 157 21.35 2.96 -10.75
C ILE A 157 20.98 4.42 -11.06
N GLN A 158 20.32 4.62 -12.19
CA GLN A 158 19.80 5.91 -12.59
C GLN A 158 18.48 6.16 -11.82
N PHE A 159 18.56 6.96 -10.76
CA PHE A 159 17.42 7.22 -9.91
C PHE A 159 16.68 8.49 -10.32
N TYR A 160 15.35 8.38 -10.44
CA TYR A 160 14.44 9.47 -10.76
C TYR A 160 13.27 9.52 -9.78
N THR A 161 12.80 10.73 -9.48
CA THR A 161 11.56 10.98 -8.74
C THR A 161 10.54 11.72 -9.59
N ILE A 162 9.27 11.61 -9.20
CA ILE A 162 8.16 12.40 -9.74
C ILE A 162 7.09 12.55 -8.66
N ASP A 163 6.56 13.76 -8.47
CA ASP A 163 5.38 13.97 -7.62
C ASP A 163 4.10 13.91 -8.47
N ALA A 164 3.75 12.70 -8.90
CA ALA A 164 2.55 12.47 -9.69
C ALA A 164 1.26 12.73 -8.89
N THR A 165 1.31 12.62 -7.57
CA THR A 165 0.17 12.90 -6.68
C THR A 165 -0.19 14.38 -6.68
N HIS A 166 0.80 15.25 -6.57
CA HIS A 166 0.61 16.69 -6.65
C HIS A 166 0.12 17.11 -8.03
N ILE A 167 0.78 16.62 -9.09
CA ILE A 167 0.36 16.87 -10.48
C ILE A 167 -1.11 16.47 -10.70
N ALA A 168 -1.53 15.30 -10.21
CA ALA A 168 -2.89 14.83 -10.35
C ALA A 168 -3.89 15.72 -9.61
N LYS A 169 -3.55 16.20 -8.39
CA LYS A 169 -4.38 17.13 -7.60
C LYS A 169 -4.55 18.46 -8.33
N GLU A 170 -3.47 19.06 -8.84
CA GLU A 170 -3.52 20.33 -9.62
C GLU A 170 -4.39 20.21 -10.87
N LEU A 171 -4.33 19.10 -11.59
CA LEU A 171 -5.11 18.86 -12.79
C LEU A 171 -6.56 18.44 -12.51
N GLY A 172 -6.95 18.31 -11.23
CA GLY A 172 -8.30 17.87 -10.86
C GLY A 172 -8.58 16.38 -11.10
N LEU A 173 -7.53 15.57 -11.25
CA LEU A 173 -7.62 14.12 -11.42
C LEU A 173 -7.77 13.37 -10.08
N GLY A 174 -7.68 14.07 -8.95
CA GLY A 174 -7.71 13.46 -7.60
C GLY A 174 -6.51 12.56 -7.37
N GLY A 175 -6.74 11.30 -6.97
CA GLY A 175 -5.67 10.32 -6.75
C GLY A 175 -5.25 9.52 -7.99
N ARG A 176 -5.65 9.91 -9.21
CA ARG A 176 -5.37 9.16 -10.44
C ARG A 176 -4.01 9.54 -11.03
N VAL A 177 -2.98 8.87 -10.58
CA VAL A 177 -1.58 9.11 -10.98
C VAL A 177 -1.11 8.27 -12.17
N ASN A 178 -1.88 7.27 -12.55
CA ASN A 178 -1.49 6.23 -13.50
C ASN A 178 -1.07 6.75 -14.89
N THR A 179 -1.78 7.72 -15.46
CA THR A 179 -1.44 8.32 -16.76
C THR A 179 -0.14 9.13 -16.69
N ILE A 180 0.08 9.84 -15.58
CA ILE A 180 1.29 10.63 -15.33
C ILE A 180 2.51 9.71 -15.24
N LEU A 181 2.41 8.64 -14.45
CA LEU A 181 3.49 7.67 -14.26
C LEU A 181 3.76 6.85 -15.53
N GLN A 182 2.74 6.56 -16.34
CA GLN A 182 2.91 5.92 -17.63
C GLN A 182 3.70 6.82 -18.61
N ALA A 183 3.46 8.12 -18.60
CA ALA A 183 4.20 9.07 -19.42
C ALA A 183 5.67 9.17 -18.99
N ALA A 184 5.92 9.21 -17.67
CA ALA A 184 7.27 9.15 -17.10
C ALA A 184 8.01 7.85 -17.51
N PHE A 185 7.32 6.71 -17.48
CA PHE A 185 7.87 5.43 -17.95
C PHE A 185 8.31 5.50 -19.40
N PHE A 186 7.47 5.97 -20.31
CA PHE A 186 7.83 6.06 -21.74
C PHE A 186 9.02 6.97 -21.98
N LYS A 187 9.09 8.11 -21.28
CA LYS A 187 10.24 9.02 -21.38
C LYS A 187 11.54 8.35 -20.92
N LEU A 188 11.51 7.73 -19.73
CA LEU A 188 12.74 7.21 -19.12
C LEU A 188 13.20 5.89 -19.73
N SER A 189 12.28 5.03 -20.15
CA SER A 189 12.62 3.72 -20.71
C SER A 189 13.20 3.80 -22.12
N GLY A 190 12.84 4.83 -22.89
CA GLY A 190 13.32 5.01 -24.27
C GLY A 190 12.92 3.87 -25.25
N ILE A 191 11.97 3.00 -24.87
CA ILE A 191 11.53 1.86 -25.70
C ILE A 191 10.96 2.32 -27.04
N ILE A 192 10.27 3.45 -27.05
CA ILE A 192 9.85 4.18 -28.26
C ILE A 192 10.22 5.66 -28.10
N PRO A 193 10.46 6.39 -29.22
CA PRO A 193 10.76 7.82 -29.15
C PRO A 193 9.70 8.59 -28.36
N GLU A 194 10.13 9.51 -27.50
CA GLU A 194 9.28 10.25 -26.57
C GLU A 194 8.07 10.91 -27.25
N GLU A 195 8.33 11.65 -28.36
CA GLU A 195 7.27 12.34 -29.10
C GLU A 195 6.19 11.37 -29.62
N LYS A 196 6.63 10.21 -30.14
CA LYS A 196 5.74 9.17 -30.62
C LYS A 196 4.95 8.55 -29.47
N ALA A 197 5.58 8.29 -28.34
CA ALA A 197 4.93 7.76 -27.14
C ALA A 197 3.84 8.71 -26.63
N VAL A 198 4.16 10.00 -26.49
CA VAL A 198 3.23 11.05 -26.06
C VAL A 198 2.01 11.11 -26.98
N GLN A 199 2.23 11.09 -28.30
CA GLN A 199 1.12 11.13 -29.26
C GLN A 199 0.22 9.89 -29.14
N LEU A 200 0.81 8.70 -29.07
CA LEU A 200 0.05 7.45 -28.92
C LEU A 200 -0.73 7.38 -27.60
N MET A 201 -0.16 7.91 -26.52
CA MET A 201 -0.85 8.02 -25.24
C MET A 201 -2.04 8.98 -25.33
N LYS A 202 -1.87 10.15 -25.98
CA LYS A 202 -2.96 11.12 -26.19
C LYS A 202 -4.09 10.52 -27.02
N ASP A 203 -3.77 9.79 -28.07
CA ASP A 203 -4.75 9.11 -28.91
C ASP A 203 -5.50 8.02 -28.12
N ALA A 204 -4.80 7.25 -27.28
CA ALA A 204 -5.40 6.26 -26.41
C ALA A 204 -6.33 6.91 -25.35
N ALA A 205 -5.92 8.03 -24.77
CA ALA A 205 -6.72 8.80 -23.84
C ALA A 205 -7.98 9.36 -24.51
N THR A 206 -7.86 9.90 -25.70
CA THR A 206 -8.99 10.41 -26.51
C THR A 206 -9.99 9.30 -26.82
N ARG A 207 -9.52 8.12 -27.25
CA ARG A 207 -10.39 6.95 -27.47
C ARG A 207 -11.10 6.49 -26.20
N SER A 208 -10.40 6.48 -25.06
CA SER A 208 -10.93 5.97 -23.81
C SER A 208 -11.91 6.94 -23.14
N TYR A 209 -11.66 8.23 -23.23
CA TYR A 209 -12.37 9.26 -22.49
C TYR A 209 -13.22 10.20 -23.36
N GLY A 210 -13.19 10.08 -24.67
CA GLY A 210 -13.94 10.97 -25.58
C GLY A 210 -15.43 11.03 -25.27
N LYS A 211 -16.04 9.90 -24.91
CA LYS A 211 -17.47 9.84 -24.51
C LYS A 211 -17.76 10.56 -23.16
N LYS A 212 -16.74 10.90 -22.38
CA LYS A 212 -16.87 11.61 -21.10
C LYS A 212 -16.75 13.14 -21.23
N GLY A 213 -16.52 13.62 -22.46
CA GLY A 213 -16.41 15.03 -22.81
C GLY A 213 -14.99 15.55 -22.97
N GLU A 214 -14.86 16.61 -23.72
CA GLU A 214 -13.56 17.24 -24.10
C GLU A 214 -12.73 17.65 -22.88
N LYS A 215 -13.36 18.16 -21.83
CA LYS A 215 -12.66 18.55 -20.58
C LYS A 215 -11.88 17.39 -19.99
N ILE A 216 -12.45 16.19 -19.95
CA ILE A 216 -11.77 15.00 -19.39
C ILE A 216 -10.62 14.55 -20.29
N VAL A 217 -10.78 14.63 -21.61
CA VAL A 217 -9.72 14.36 -22.58
C VAL A 217 -8.56 15.34 -22.38
N ALA A 218 -8.85 16.64 -22.32
CA ALA A 218 -7.84 17.67 -22.11
C ALA A 218 -7.07 17.50 -20.81
N MET A 219 -7.76 17.14 -19.72
CA MET A 219 -7.11 16.84 -18.41
C MET A 219 -6.13 15.65 -18.52
N ASN A 220 -6.48 14.59 -19.28
CA ASN A 220 -5.59 13.45 -19.48
C ASN A 220 -4.42 13.80 -20.41
N HIS A 221 -4.61 14.63 -21.44
CA HIS A 221 -3.52 15.13 -22.27
C HIS A 221 -2.52 15.96 -21.45
N ALA A 222 -3.01 16.87 -20.62
CA ALA A 222 -2.17 17.65 -19.71
C ALA A 222 -1.42 16.75 -18.70
N ALA A 223 -2.05 15.68 -18.24
CA ALA A 223 -1.40 14.70 -17.35
C ALA A 223 -0.24 13.97 -18.04
N ILE A 224 -0.38 13.65 -19.34
CA ILE A 224 0.70 13.03 -20.13
C ILE A 224 1.88 14.02 -20.26
N GLU A 225 1.63 15.26 -20.64
CA GLU A 225 2.66 16.29 -20.80
C GLU A 225 3.39 16.58 -19.48
N ARG A 226 2.62 16.72 -18.38
CA ARG A 226 3.16 16.96 -17.04
C ARG A 226 3.93 15.73 -16.54
N GLY A 227 3.53 14.52 -16.89
CA GLY A 227 4.23 13.28 -16.56
C GLY A 227 5.61 13.19 -17.21
N VAL A 228 5.71 13.60 -18.47
CA VAL A 228 6.99 13.71 -19.18
C VAL A 228 7.87 14.80 -18.54
N ALA A 229 7.32 16.00 -18.32
CA ALA A 229 8.09 17.13 -17.79
C ALA A 229 8.47 17.00 -16.32
N GLY A 230 7.67 16.28 -15.53
CA GLY A 230 7.77 16.25 -14.06
C GLY A 230 8.81 15.27 -13.50
N THR A 231 9.53 14.51 -14.33
CA THR A 231 10.59 13.60 -13.87
C THR A 231 11.85 14.37 -13.50
N VAL A 232 12.37 14.11 -12.29
CA VAL A 232 13.59 14.74 -11.76
C VAL A 232 14.64 13.66 -11.53
N LYS A 233 15.83 13.84 -12.08
CA LYS A 233 16.98 12.97 -11.82
C LYS A 233 17.55 13.29 -10.44
N VAL A 234 17.80 12.25 -9.65
CA VAL A 234 18.38 12.36 -8.32
C VAL A 234 19.89 12.22 -8.43
N GLU A 235 20.64 13.20 -7.91
CA GLU A 235 22.09 13.09 -7.75
C GLU A 235 22.39 12.17 -6.56
N ILE A 236 23.10 11.07 -6.80
CA ILE A 236 23.38 10.06 -5.78
C ILE A 236 24.55 10.51 -4.91
N PRO A 237 24.35 10.74 -3.60
CA PRO A 237 25.43 11.11 -2.70
C PRO A 237 26.46 9.98 -2.57
N ALA A 238 27.76 10.29 -2.52
CA ALA A 238 28.82 9.29 -2.33
C ALA A 238 28.67 8.53 -0.99
N SER A 239 28.07 9.15 0.02
CA SER A 239 27.76 8.55 1.31
C SER A 239 26.81 7.35 1.21
N TRP A 240 25.98 7.29 0.18
CA TRP A 240 25.02 6.19 0.01
C TRP A 240 25.70 4.84 -0.21
N ALA A 241 26.90 4.82 -0.77
CA ALA A 241 27.64 3.57 -0.98
C ALA A 241 27.93 2.80 0.33
N ASN A 242 27.97 3.52 1.46
CA ASN A 242 28.24 2.97 2.78
C ASN A 242 27.12 3.30 3.79
N ALA A 243 25.92 3.59 3.33
CA ALA A 243 24.80 3.91 4.21
C ALA A 243 24.48 2.73 5.15
N GLU A 244 24.28 3.02 6.42
CA GLU A 244 23.89 2.01 7.41
C GLU A 244 22.39 1.77 7.40
N ASP A 245 21.97 0.54 7.70
CA ASP A 245 20.57 0.22 7.87
C ASP A 245 20.10 0.66 9.25
N THR A 246 19.09 1.51 9.28
CA THR A 246 18.36 1.79 10.52
C THR A 246 17.41 0.62 10.76
N VAL A 247 17.77 -0.26 11.70
CA VAL A 247 16.89 -1.36 12.10
C VAL A 247 15.75 -0.77 12.94
N VAL A 248 14.60 -0.58 12.32
CA VAL A 248 13.38 -0.28 13.04
C VAL A 248 12.73 -1.62 13.41
N GLU A 249 13.03 -2.12 14.59
CA GLU A 249 12.30 -3.28 15.11
C GLU A 249 10.85 -2.88 15.39
N THR A 250 9.93 -3.51 14.70
CA THR A 250 8.51 -3.39 15.03
C THR A 250 8.27 -4.14 16.33
N GLU A 251 7.93 -3.43 17.38
CA GLU A 251 7.57 -4.06 18.64
C GLU A 251 6.23 -4.78 18.51
N VAL A 252 6.23 -6.08 18.74
CA VAL A 252 5.01 -6.89 18.81
C VAL A 252 4.55 -6.91 20.27
N ASN A 253 3.75 -5.92 20.65
CA ASN A 253 3.22 -5.78 21.99
C ASN A 253 2.04 -6.75 22.19
N THR A 254 2.34 -7.93 22.75
CA THR A 254 1.39 -8.95 23.12
C THR A 254 1.97 -9.84 24.23
N ASP A 255 1.12 -10.30 25.14
CA ASP A 255 1.44 -11.28 26.18
C ASP A 255 1.39 -12.74 25.69
N ARG A 256 1.07 -12.95 24.40
CA ARG A 256 0.94 -14.26 23.75
C ARG A 256 2.23 -14.63 22.99
N PRO A 257 3.10 -15.50 23.53
CA PRO A 257 4.40 -15.83 22.94
C PRO A 257 4.28 -16.44 21.53
N GLU A 258 3.27 -17.31 21.31
CA GLU A 258 3.04 -17.95 20.02
C GLU A 258 2.65 -16.94 18.94
N LEU A 259 1.89 -15.91 19.30
CA LEU A 259 1.51 -14.83 18.40
C LEU A 259 2.71 -13.94 18.05
N LYS A 260 3.54 -13.61 19.06
CA LYS A 260 4.77 -12.84 18.87
C LYS A 260 5.72 -13.56 17.92
N LYS A 261 5.95 -14.85 18.13
CA LYS A 261 6.78 -15.72 17.28
C LYS A 261 6.25 -15.73 15.86
N PHE A 262 4.97 -16.03 15.66
CA PHE A 262 4.34 -16.09 14.35
C PHE A 262 4.47 -14.76 13.59
N VAL A 263 4.23 -13.63 14.25
CA VAL A 263 4.33 -12.30 13.62
C VAL A 263 5.75 -12.05 13.12
N LYS A 264 6.76 -12.32 13.95
CA LYS A 264 8.16 -12.04 13.61
C LYS A 264 8.73 -13.02 12.58
N GLU A 265 8.46 -14.30 12.74
CA GLU A 265 9.13 -15.34 11.94
C GLU A 265 8.39 -15.64 10.63
N ILE A 266 7.08 -15.37 10.53
CA ILE A 266 6.27 -15.72 9.35
C ILE A 266 5.56 -14.50 8.78
N LEU A 267 4.77 -13.76 9.58
CA LEU A 267 3.90 -12.71 9.07
C LEU A 267 4.69 -11.53 8.47
N GLU A 268 5.70 -11.04 9.17
CA GLU A 268 6.54 -9.93 8.68
C GLU A 268 7.30 -10.31 7.40
N PRO A 269 8.06 -11.44 7.34
CA PRO A 269 8.73 -11.86 6.12
C PRO A 269 7.78 -12.11 4.95
N ALA A 270 6.66 -12.81 5.20
CA ALA A 270 5.67 -13.07 4.15
C ALA A 270 5.02 -11.77 3.63
N SER A 271 4.74 -10.81 4.52
CA SER A 271 4.23 -9.49 4.14
C SER A 271 5.23 -8.66 3.34
N ALA A 272 6.52 -8.87 3.57
CA ALA A 272 7.61 -8.26 2.80
C ALA A 272 7.91 -8.98 1.47
N GLN A 273 7.13 -10.01 1.11
CA GLN A 273 7.35 -10.90 -0.05
C GLN A 273 8.69 -11.67 0.01
N LEU A 274 9.15 -11.98 1.21
CA LEU A 274 10.34 -12.79 1.48
C LEU A 274 9.99 -14.21 1.96
N GLY A 275 8.73 -14.62 1.82
CA GLY A 275 8.24 -15.93 2.27
C GLY A 275 8.98 -17.12 1.65
N ASP A 276 9.44 -16.99 0.39
CA ASP A 276 10.20 -18.03 -0.30
C ASP A 276 11.61 -18.27 0.30
N GLN A 277 12.09 -17.33 1.12
CA GLN A 277 13.38 -17.44 1.83
C GLN A 277 13.24 -18.09 3.21
N LEU A 278 12.01 -18.38 3.64
CA LEU A 278 11.78 -19.05 4.91
C LEU A 278 12.06 -20.55 4.78
N PRO A 279 12.76 -21.16 5.77
CA PRO A 279 12.94 -22.60 5.79
C PRO A 279 11.63 -23.33 6.03
N VAL A 280 11.51 -24.56 5.53
CA VAL A 280 10.30 -25.39 5.69
C VAL A 280 9.91 -25.55 7.16
N SER A 281 10.90 -25.67 8.05
CA SER A 281 10.67 -25.78 9.50
C SER A 281 9.99 -24.56 10.14
N ALA A 282 10.07 -23.37 9.52
CA ALA A 282 9.39 -22.18 10.01
C ALA A 282 7.85 -22.38 10.09
N PHE A 283 7.30 -23.21 9.20
CA PHE A 283 5.86 -23.48 9.12
C PHE A 283 5.39 -24.67 9.99
N LYS A 284 6.28 -25.25 10.81
CA LYS A 284 5.99 -26.43 11.62
C LYS A 284 4.76 -26.26 12.51
N ASP A 285 4.62 -25.10 13.14
CA ASP A 285 3.53 -24.82 14.10
C ASP A 285 2.23 -24.39 13.37
N THR A 286 2.28 -24.21 12.06
CA THR A 286 1.16 -23.78 11.20
C THR A 286 1.02 -24.69 9.96
N ALA A 287 1.49 -25.94 10.04
CA ALA A 287 1.52 -26.87 8.92
C ALA A 287 0.14 -27.22 8.35
N ASP A 288 -0.91 -27.05 9.15
CA ASP A 288 -2.32 -27.20 8.74
C ASP A 288 -2.93 -25.94 8.12
N GLY A 289 -2.16 -24.85 8.04
CA GLY A 289 -2.58 -23.54 7.50
C GLY A 289 -3.36 -22.69 8.50
N THR A 290 -3.47 -23.09 9.77
CA THR A 290 -4.09 -22.25 10.81
C THR A 290 -3.10 -21.23 11.35
N PHE A 291 -3.54 -19.96 11.42
CA PHE A 291 -2.74 -18.87 11.95
C PHE A 291 -3.28 -18.42 13.32
N PRO A 292 -2.42 -17.94 14.23
CA PRO A 292 -2.84 -17.42 15.51
C PRO A 292 -3.87 -16.30 15.36
N GLN A 293 -4.98 -16.40 16.06
CA GLN A 293 -6.01 -15.35 16.02
C GLN A 293 -5.46 -14.02 16.48
N GLY A 294 -5.84 -12.95 15.78
CA GLY A 294 -5.41 -11.59 16.09
C GLY A 294 -4.11 -11.16 15.40
N SER A 295 -3.45 -12.03 14.64
CA SER A 295 -2.22 -11.69 13.89
C SER A 295 -2.38 -10.49 12.97
N ALA A 296 -3.55 -10.31 12.34
CA ALA A 296 -3.84 -9.16 11.47
C ALA A 296 -3.73 -7.78 12.16
N ALA A 297 -3.77 -7.73 13.48
CA ALA A 297 -3.58 -6.48 14.22
C ALA A 297 -2.15 -5.90 14.06
N PHE A 298 -1.20 -6.74 13.70
CA PHE A 298 0.21 -6.38 13.52
C PHE A 298 0.57 -6.07 12.06
N GLU A 299 -0.35 -6.23 11.11
CA GLU A 299 -0.17 -5.82 9.71
C GLU A 299 -0.38 -4.31 9.55
N LYS A 300 0.49 -3.48 10.06
CA LYS A 300 0.43 -2.02 9.94
C LYS A 300 1.00 -1.57 8.60
N ARG A 301 0.18 -1.60 7.54
CA ARG A 301 0.65 -1.39 6.16
C ARG A 301 1.07 0.05 5.83
N GLY A 302 0.42 1.06 6.43
CA GLY A 302 0.74 2.48 6.21
C GLY A 302 0.75 2.88 4.72
N ILE A 303 -0.25 2.42 3.97
CA ILE A 303 -0.32 2.58 2.50
C ILE A 303 -1.07 3.82 2.02
N ALA A 304 -1.76 4.51 2.92
CA ALA A 304 -2.49 5.72 2.57
C ALA A 304 -1.53 6.87 2.26
N VAL A 305 -1.79 7.62 1.21
CA VAL A 305 -1.12 8.91 0.97
C VAL A 305 -1.63 9.95 1.97
N ASP A 306 -2.95 10.06 2.07
CA ASP A 306 -3.61 10.94 3.03
C ASP A 306 -4.50 10.12 3.97
N THR A 307 -4.53 10.47 5.26
CA THR A 307 -5.40 9.88 6.29
C THR A 307 -6.29 10.94 6.93
N PRO A 308 -7.45 10.57 7.51
CA PRO A 308 -8.30 11.56 8.16
C PRO A 308 -7.65 12.14 9.41
N CYS A 309 -7.72 13.46 9.54
CA CYS A 309 -7.40 14.22 10.75
C CYS A 309 -8.69 14.73 11.37
N TRP A 310 -8.90 14.45 12.67
CA TRP A 310 -10.10 14.87 13.38
C TRP A 310 -9.94 16.25 13.97
N ILE A 311 -11.00 17.09 13.78
CA ILE A 311 -11.14 18.46 14.29
C ILE A 311 -12.32 18.45 15.27
N PRO A 312 -12.06 18.37 16.60
CA PRO A 312 -13.11 18.26 17.63
C PRO A 312 -14.15 19.39 17.58
N GLU A 313 -13.69 20.60 17.33
CA GLU A 313 -14.51 21.82 17.33
C GLU A 313 -15.67 21.73 16.34
N ASN A 314 -15.43 21.11 15.20
CA ASN A 314 -16.39 20.95 14.11
C ASN A 314 -17.22 19.65 14.22
N CYS A 315 -16.94 18.81 15.24
CA CYS A 315 -17.56 17.50 15.36
C CYS A 315 -18.89 17.55 16.13
N ILE A 316 -19.96 17.07 15.49
CA ILE A 316 -21.30 16.93 16.12
C ILE A 316 -21.52 15.54 16.74
N GLN A 317 -20.50 14.70 16.80
CA GLN A 317 -20.54 13.35 17.35
C GLN A 317 -21.60 12.42 16.71
N CYS A 318 -21.85 12.56 15.41
CA CYS A 318 -22.82 11.72 14.67
C CYS A 318 -22.35 10.30 14.38
N ASN A 319 -21.04 10.03 14.42
CA ASN A 319 -20.38 8.75 14.17
C ASN A 319 -20.52 8.20 12.72
N PHE A 320 -20.99 9.00 11.76
CA PHE A 320 -21.10 8.56 10.37
C PHE A 320 -19.75 8.16 9.78
N CYS A 321 -18.68 8.83 10.17
CA CYS A 321 -17.31 8.49 9.74
C CYS A 321 -16.90 7.07 10.10
N SER A 322 -17.21 6.63 11.32
CA SER A 322 -16.96 5.26 11.78
C SER A 322 -17.85 4.25 11.06
N TYR A 323 -19.11 4.62 10.81
CA TYR A 323 -20.08 3.74 10.16
C TYR A 323 -19.71 3.39 8.72
N VAL A 324 -19.17 4.34 7.95
CA VAL A 324 -18.83 4.13 6.53
C VAL A 324 -17.41 3.62 6.31
N CYS A 325 -16.58 3.55 7.35
CA CYS A 325 -15.20 3.11 7.20
C CYS A 325 -15.12 1.62 6.88
N PRO A 326 -14.66 1.21 5.68
CA PRO A 326 -14.64 -0.20 5.28
C PRO A 326 -13.61 -1.02 6.08
N HIS A 327 -12.62 -0.35 6.69
CA HIS A 327 -11.55 -0.98 7.48
C HIS A 327 -11.68 -0.72 8.98
N ALA A 328 -12.69 0.05 9.41
CA ALA A 328 -12.95 0.48 10.79
C ALA A 328 -11.73 1.05 11.51
N VAL A 329 -10.93 1.75 10.78
CA VAL A 329 -9.73 2.42 11.28
C VAL A 329 -10.05 3.73 12.01
N ILE A 330 -11.26 4.23 11.88
CA ILE A 330 -11.75 5.42 12.56
C ILE A 330 -12.85 5.03 13.54
N ARG A 331 -12.63 5.28 14.83
CA ARG A 331 -13.55 4.87 15.87
C ARG A 331 -13.77 5.98 16.89
N PRO A 332 -15.01 6.19 17.32
CA PRO A 332 -15.33 7.06 18.44
C PRO A 332 -15.15 6.30 19.76
N PHE A 333 -14.66 6.99 20.77
CA PHE A 333 -14.43 6.45 22.12
C PHE A 333 -15.04 7.37 23.17
N ALA A 334 -15.51 6.75 24.26
CA ALA A 334 -15.90 7.43 25.46
C ALA A 334 -14.82 7.19 26.53
N LEU A 335 -14.32 8.25 27.15
CA LEU A 335 -13.28 8.21 28.16
C LEU A 335 -13.83 8.80 29.46
N THR A 336 -13.52 8.18 30.60
CA THR A 336 -13.71 8.80 31.92
C THR A 336 -12.70 9.95 32.08
N GLU A 337 -12.89 10.76 33.11
CA GLU A 337 -11.94 11.83 33.44
C GLU A 337 -10.54 11.28 33.75
N GLU A 338 -10.46 10.13 34.41
CA GLU A 338 -9.20 9.45 34.72
C GLU A 338 -8.51 8.93 33.43
N GLU A 339 -9.25 8.24 32.59
CA GLU A 339 -8.73 7.77 31.29
C GLU A 339 -8.28 8.94 30.40
N ALA A 340 -9.00 10.06 30.43
CA ALA A 340 -8.62 11.27 29.70
C ALA A 340 -7.32 11.89 30.23
N LYS A 341 -7.06 11.85 31.53
CA LYS A 341 -5.80 12.33 32.14
C LYS A 341 -4.60 11.44 31.81
N ASN A 342 -4.84 10.14 31.64
CA ASN A 342 -3.80 9.15 31.34
C ASN A 342 -3.58 8.97 29.82
N ALA A 343 -4.31 9.70 28.98
CA ALA A 343 -4.21 9.58 27.54
C ALA A 343 -2.87 10.10 26.99
N PRO A 344 -2.36 9.54 25.89
CA PRO A 344 -1.15 10.03 25.23
C PRO A 344 -1.23 11.52 24.93
N GLU A 345 -0.07 12.19 24.97
CA GLU A 345 0.04 13.61 24.70
C GLU A 345 -0.59 13.98 23.35
N GLY A 346 -1.31 15.10 23.32
CA GLY A 346 -1.97 15.58 22.12
C GLY A 346 -3.20 14.76 21.66
N MET A 347 -3.69 13.81 22.47
CA MET A 347 -4.96 13.15 22.18
C MET A 347 -6.13 14.14 22.29
N LYS A 348 -6.81 14.35 21.17
CA LYS A 348 -7.91 15.30 21.09
C LYS A 348 -9.18 14.73 21.70
N MET A 349 -9.90 15.54 22.47
CA MET A 349 -11.13 15.15 23.16
C MET A 349 -12.09 16.33 23.23
N LYS A 350 -13.37 16.06 23.48
CA LYS A 350 -14.40 17.05 23.82
C LYS A 350 -15.46 16.41 24.71
N PRO A 351 -16.24 17.18 25.46
CA PRO A 351 -17.34 16.63 26.26
C PRO A 351 -18.29 15.77 25.45
N MET A 352 -18.66 14.61 25.99
CA MET A 352 -19.54 13.68 25.28
C MET A 352 -21.01 14.15 25.33
N THR A 353 -21.61 14.29 24.16
CA THR A 353 -23.03 14.72 24.06
C THR A 353 -23.96 13.63 24.61
N GLY A 354 -24.78 14.01 25.60
CA GLY A 354 -25.78 13.14 26.22
C GLY A 354 -25.24 12.20 27.31
N VAL A 355 -23.96 12.31 27.67
CA VAL A 355 -23.34 11.51 28.75
C VAL A 355 -22.43 12.42 29.58
N PRO A 356 -22.99 13.11 30.61
CA PRO A 356 -22.21 14.00 31.47
C PRO A 356 -21.06 13.28 32.17
N GLY A 357 -19.93 13.95 32.37
CA GLY A 357 -18.74 13.40 33.03
C GLY A 357 -17.86 12.51 32.11
N MET A 358 -18.24 12.33 30.84
CA MET A 358 -17.45 11.58 29.87
C MET A 358 -16.86 12.50 28.80
N GLN A 359 -15.65 12.17 28.35
CA GLN A 359 -15.01 12.78 27.20
C GLN A 359 -15.23 11.89 25.96
N PHE A 360 -15.40 12.56 24.83
CA PHE A 360 -15.54 11.93 23.51
C PHE A 360 -14.29 12.17 22.68
N SER A 361 -13.78 11.12 22.08
CA SER A 361 -12.67 11.19 21.11
C SER A 361 -12.98 10.37 19.86
N VAL A 362 -12.45 10.79 18.73
CA VAL A 362 -12.38 9.98 17.50
C VAL A 362 -10.92 9.63 17.28
N ALA A 363 -10.57 8.39 17.57
CA ALA A 363 -9.22 7.89 17.34
C ALA A 363 -9.13 7.19 15.97
N ILE A 364 -7.94 7.26 15.36
CA ILE A 364 -7.71 6.83 13.99
C ILE A 364 -6.49 5.92 13.95
N SER A 365 -6.69 4.67 13.49
CA SER A 365 -5.59 3.76 13.17
C SER A 365 -5.00 4.18 11.82
N ALA A 366 -4.07 5.13 11.85
CA ALA A 366 -3.52 5.76 10.65
C ALA A 366 -2.81 4.76 9.73
N LEU A 367 -2.09 3.78 10.32
CA LEU A 367 -1.33 2.78 9.58
C LEU A 367 -2.20 1.67 8.96
N ASP A 368 -3.46 1.54 9.37
CA ASP A 368 -4.45 0.64 8.77
C ASP A 368 -5.36 1.34 7.76
N CYS A 369 -5.26 2.68 7.65
CA CYS A 369 -6.06 3.47 6.72
C CYS A 369 -5.61 3.21 5.27
N THR A 370 -6.58 3.16 4.34
CA THR A 370 -6.32 3.05 2.90
C THR A 370 -6.48 4.36 2.14
N GLY A 371 -6.79 5.46 2.83
CA GLY A 371 -6.91 6.79 2.22
C GLY A 371 -8.14 6.99 1.33
N CYS A 372 -9.19 6.15 1.45
CA CYS A 372 -10.36 6.20 0.56
C CYS A 372 -11.22 7.47 0.67
N GLY A 373 -11.06 8.26 1.74
CA GLY A 373 -11.78 9.53 1.95
C GLY A 373 -13.27 9.43 2.31
N SER A 374 -13.85 8.23 2.38
CA SER A 374 -15.28 8.04 2.65
C SER A 374 -15.74 8.72 3.93
N CYS A 375 -14.94 8.66 5.00
CA CYS A 375 -15.24 9.30 6.28
C CYS A 375 -15.29 10.84 6.20
N ALA A 376 -14.38 11.46 5.46
CA ALA A 376 -14.38 12.89 5.22
C ALA A 376 -15.56 13.34 4.33
N ASN A 377 -15.91 12.52 3.33
CA ASN A 377 -17.04 12.81 2.43
C ASN A 377 -18.38 12.87 3.18
N VAL A 378 -18.66 11.88 4.03
CA VAL A 378 -19.95 11.83 4.76
C VAL A 378 -20.00 12.73 5.99
N CYS A 379 -18.88 13.30 6.40
CA CYS A 379 -18.83 14.15 7.57
C CYS A 379 -19.65 15.44 7.33
N PRO A 380 -20.74 15.66 8.08
CA PRO A 380 -21.53 16.89 7.94
C PRO A 380 -20.79 18.10 8.50
N GLY A 381 -19.94 17.88 9.51
CA GLY A 381 -19.30 18.96 10.22
C GLY A 381 -20.27 19.88 10.96
N MET A 382 -19.84 21.09 11.24
CA MET A 382 -20.63 22.12 11.88
C MET A 382 -20.41 23.47 11.16
N LYS A 383 -21.48 24.20 10.91
CA LYS A 383 -21.44 25.52 10.22
C LYS A 383 -20.72 25.49 8.86
N GLY A 384 -20.84 24.39 8.13
CA GLY A 384 -20.19 24.24 6.82
C GLY A 384 -18.74 23.73 6.88
N GLU A 385 -18.13 23.68 8.07
CA GLU A 385 -16.76 23.22 8.27
C GLU A 385 -16.71 21.73 8.63
N LYS A 386 -15.90 20.96 7.88
CA LYS A 386 -15.72 19.53 8.12
C LYS A 386 -15.01 19.25 9.45
N ALA A 387 -15.49 18.24 10.18
CA ALA A 387 -14.79 17.70 11.35
C ALA A 387 -13.71 16.68 10.99
N LEU A 388 -13.64 16.26 9.74
CA LEU A 388 -12.62 15.36 9.21
C LEU A 388 -12.08 15.93 7.90
N VAL A 389 -10.77 16.14 7.86
CA VAL A 389 -10.02 16.54 6.68
C VAL A 389 -8.92 15.52 6.41
N MET A 390 -8.64 15.26 5.14
CA MET A 390 -7.56 14.36 4.77
C MET A 390 -6.22 15.11 4.83
N LYS A 391 -5.22 14.50 5.48
CA LYS A 391 -3.86 15.04 5.62
C LYS A 391 -2.82 13.97 5.31
N PRO A 392 -1.62 14.33 4.88
CA PRO A 392 -0.54 13.39 4.60
C PRO A 392 -0.30 12.43 5.77
N LEU A 393 -0.14 11.14 5.48
CA LEU A 393 0.03 10.09 6.49
C LEU A 393 1.19 10.39 7.46
N GLU A 394 2.31 10.89 6.95
CA GLU A 394 3.49 11.23 7.75
C GLU A 394 3.17 12.22 8.88
N THR A 395 2.23 13.15 8.63
CA THR A 395 1.77 14.12 9.64
C THR A 395 0.79 13.51 10.64
N GLN A 396 0.26 12.32 10.39
CA GLN A 396 -0.79 11.66 11.17
C GLN A 396 -0.36 10.31 11.75
N ALA A 397 0.85 9.84 11.48
CA ALA A 397 1.33 8.52 11.95
C ALA A 397 1.27 8.38 13.48
N HIS A 398 1.51 9.47 14.22
CA HIS A 398 1.42 9.54 15.68
C HIS A 398 0.00 9.28 16.23
N GLU A 399 -1.05 9.37 15.42
CA GLU A 399 -2.43 9.04 15.82
C GLU A 399 -2.61 7.54 16.08
N GLN A 400 -1.68 6.70 15.58
CA GLN A 400 -1.71 5.25 15.84
C GLN A 400 -1.56 4.92 17.33
N GLU A 401 -0.69 5.61 18.04
CA GLU A 401 -0.51 5.45 19.49
C GLU A 401 -1.80 5.78 20.25
N LYS A 402 -2.43 6.88 19.91
CA LYS A 402 -3.70 7.33 20.51
C LYS A 402 -4.83 6.35 20.24
N PHE A 403 -4.86 5.78 19.04
CA PHE A 403 -5.81 4.71 18.70
C PHE A 403 -5.56 3.45 19.54
N ASN A 404 -4.30 3.03 19.68
CA ASN A 404 -3.92 1.85 20.46
C ASN A 404 -4.31 2.03 21.93
N TYR A 405 -4.05 3.20 22.51
CA TYR A 405 -4.47 3.55 23.86
C TYR A 405 -5.99 3.43 24.02
N ALA A 406 -6.76 4.15 23.19
CA ALA A 406 -8.21 4.16 23.28
C ALA A 406 -8.83 2.76 23.05
N HIS A 407 -8.20 1.94 22.21
CA HIS A 407 -8.64 0.59 21.90
C HIS A 407 -8.37 -0.41 23.04
N ALA A 408 -7.42 -0.13 23.90
CA ALA A 408 -7.10 -0.93 25.08
C ALA A 408 -7.98 -0.60 26.30
N LEU A 409 -8.75 0.49 26.27
CA LEU A 409 -9.63 0.88 27.36
C LEU A 409 -10.75 -0.15 27.58
N PRO A 410 -11.23 -0.30 28.83
CA PRO A 410 -12.32 -1.21 29.16
C PRO A 410 -13.64 -0.83 28.49
N GLU A 411 -14.45 -1.81 28.24
CA GLU A 411 -15.81 -1.63 27.70
C GLU A 411 -16.71 -0.81 28.62
N LYS A 412 -17.60 -0.03 28.02
CA LYS A 412 -18.56 0.85 28.73
C LYS A 412 -19.99 0.61 28.25
N PRO A 413 -20.59 -0.56 28.56
CA PRO A 413 -21.94 -0.91 28.12
C PRO A 413 -23.00 0.09 28.61
N GLU A 414 -22.77 0.71 29.77
CA GLU A 414 -23.63 1.73 30.35
C GLU A 414 -23.68 3.00 29.52
N VAL A 415 -22.60 3.33 28.78
CA VAL A 415 -22.57 4.44 27.84
C VAL A 415 -23.37 4.08 26.59
N ALA A 416 -23.22 2.88 26.09
CA ALA A 416 -23.98 2.38 24.94
C ALA A 416 -25.51 2.40 25.22
N ALA A 417 -25.91 1.99 26.43
CA ALA A 417 -27.31 1.95 26.85
C ALA A 417 -28.00 3.34 26.91
N LYS A 418 -27.23 4.43 26.90
CA LYS A 418 -27.80 5.80 26.84
C LYS A 418 -28.38 6.15 25.46
N PHE A 419 -28.07 5.38 24.42
CA PHE A 419 -28.52 5.67 23.05
C PHE A 419 -29.58 4.67 22.58
N LYS A 420 -30.52 5.14 21.74
CA LYS A 420 -31.56 4.29 21.15
C LYS A 420 -30.93 3.30 20.18
N GLU A 421 -31.35 2.04 20.21
CA GLU A 421 -30.87 0.95 19.34
C GLU A 421 -30.96 1.25 17.84
N THR A 422 -31.86 2.11 17.45
CA THR A 422 -32.06 2.54 16.04
C THR A 422 -31.09 3.63 15.58
N THR A 423 -30.25 4.14 16.46
CA THR A 423 -29.30 5.20 16.12
C THR A 423 -27.95 4.65 15.68
N VAL A 424 -27.26 5.38 14.78
CA VAL A 424 -25.88 5.07 14.39
C VAL A 424 -24.94 5.07 15.62
N LYS A 425 -25.20 5.96 16.58
CA LYS A 425 -24.45 6.04 17.84
C LYS A 425 -24.53 4.74 18.63
N TYR A 426 -25.71 4.15 18.79
CA TYR A 426 -25.88 2.87 19.46
C TYR A 426 -25.14 1.75 18.73
N GLY A 427 -25.38 1.63 17.44
CA GLY A 427 -24.74 0.61 16.61
C GLY A 427 -23.21 0.64 16.66
N ASN A 428 -22.62 1.81 16.65
CA ASN A 428 -21.18 1.97 16.78
C ASN A 428 -20.70 1.68 18.20
N GLN A 429 -21.42 2.09 19.20
CA GLN A 429 -21.02 1.91 20.61
C GLN A 429 -21.28 0.50 21.11
N ALA A 430 -22.36 -0.14 20.72
CA ALA A 430 -22.66 -1.52 21.12
C ALA A 430 -21.74 -2.56 20.46
N ARG A 431 -21.05 -2.23 19.40
CA ARG A 431 -20.33 -3.21 18.57
C ARG A 431 -18.90 -2.85 18.21
N GLY A 432 -18.52 -1.60 18.24
CA GLY A 432 -17.22 -1.13 17.78
C GLY A 432 -16.27 -0.72 18.86
N PHE A 433 -16.83 -0.28 19.99
CA PHE A 433 -16.05 0.38 21.02
C PHE A 433 -15.42 -0.57 22.00
N TYR A 434 -15.94 -1.76 22.11
CA TYR A 434 -15.85 -2.44 23.39
C TYR A 434 -15.56 -3.92 23.30
N HIS A 435 -15.37 -4.49 22.12
CA HIS A 435 -15.05 -5.92 22.06
C HIS A 435 -13.78 -6.18 21.25
N PRO A 436 -12.69 -6.70 21.86
CA PRO A 436 -11.50 -7.14 21.14
C PRO A 436 -11.79 -8.18 20.07
N ALA A 437 -12.86 -8.97 20.23
CA ALA A 437 -13.32 -9.96 19.27
C ALA A 437 -14.16 -9.40 18.11
N SER A 438 -14.63 -8.13 18.17
CA SER A 438 -15.41 -7.51 17.09
C SER A 438 -14.54 -6.95 15.97
N ARG A 439 -13.33 -7.49 15.77
CA ARG A 439 -12.43 -7.14 14.67
C ARG A 439 -12.98 -7.47 13.28
N ASN A 440 -14.10 -8.19 13.21
CA ASN A 440 -14.83 -8.41 11.98
C ASN A 440 -15.84 -7.30 11.76
N HIS A 441 -15.44 -6.27 11.03
CA HIS A 441 -16.21 -5.07 10.70
C HIS A 441 -17.44 -5.27 9.84
N HIS A 442 -17.80 -6.48 9.59
CA HIS A 442 -19.08 -6.79 8.97
C HIS A 442 -20.15 -6.87 10.04
N THR A 443 -20.33 -5.76 10.74
CA THR A 443 -21.48 -5.62 11.60
C THR A 443 -22.71 -5.48 10.71
N VAL A 444 -23.37 -6.60 10.49
CA VAL A 444 -24.71 -6.64 9.96
C VAL A 444 -25.58 -5.79 10.88
N LEU A 445 -26.05 -4.66 10.39
CA LEU A 445 -27.18 -3.97 11.00
C LEU A 445 -28.35 -4.95 10.99
N ARG A 446 -28.66 -5.56 12.13
CA ARG A 446 -29.96 -6.20 12.33
C ARG A 446 -31.01 -5.10 12.44
N THR A 447 -31.50 -4.62 11.30
CA THR A 447 -32.85 -4.09 11.27
C THR A 447 -33.77 -5.27 11.51
N LYS A 448 -34.66 -5.17 12.50
CA LYS A 448 -35.62 -6.20 12.92
C LYS A 448 -35.85 -7.29 11.85
N GLY A 449 -35.16 -8.41 12.00
CA GLY A 449 -35.46 -9.66 11.27
C GLY A 449 -34.96 -9.80 9.83
N LYS A 450 -34.22 -8.88 9.25
CA LYS A 450 -33.63 -9.04 7.90
C LYS A 450 -32.10 -8.93 7.97
N SER A 451 -31.41 -10.03 7.67
CA SER A 451 -29.99 -10.03 7.37
C SER A 451 -29.77 -9.38 6.01
N VAL A 452 -28.96 -8.33 5.95
CA VAL A 452 -28.46 -7.82 4.67
C VAL A 452 -27.29 -8.71 4.27
N ASP A 453 -27.46 -9.46 3.19
CA ASP A 453 -26.45 -10.37 2.66
C ASP A 453 -25.24 -9.57 2.16
N ARG A 454 -24.03 -10.10 2.43
CA ARG A 454 -22.72 -9.51 2.06
C ARG A 454 -22.53 -9.30 0.55
N LYS A 455 -23.40 -9.83 -0.28
CA LYS A 455 -23.29 -9.75 -1.75
C LYS A 455 -23.76 -8.43 -2.36
N SER A 456 -24.38 -7.55 -1.58
CA SER A 456 -24.95 -6.30 -2.08
C SER A 456 -24.09 -5.05 -1.80
N VAL A 457 -22.84 -5.20 -1.33
CA VAL A 457 -21.91 -4.09 -1.11
C VAL A 457 -20.59 -4.44 -1.78
N VAL A 458 -20.56 -4.35 -3.10
CA VAL A 458 -19.37 -4.25 -3.94
C VAL A 458 -19.46 -3.01 -4.79
#